data_d8f93ec275cb21c4b688a8de2448a103
#
_entry.id   d8f93ec275cb21c4b688a8de2448a103
#
_cell.length_a   1.000
_cell.length_b   1.000
_cell.length_c   1.000
_cell.angle_alpha   90.00
_cell.angle_beta   90.00
_cell.angle_gamma   90.00
#
_symmetry.space_group_name_H-M   'P 1'
#
loop_
_entity.id
_entity.type
_entity.pdbx_description
1 polymer ?
#
loop_
_entity_poly.entity_id
_entity_poly.type
_entity_poly.pdbx_seq_one_letter_code
_entity_poly.pdbx_strand_id
1 'polypeptide(L)'
;MCLRKAEDMDKLRVGIIGLGRGRDHARRVAESPRCELVGIADIVEEAAQKAAEELKAQAYYKDYRQLLKAGNLDAVVISTPNHLHAPMSIDCMKAGLHVLVEKPMCNTMGEADEIVRTAKRTKRKLLIGYNYRWRPAYQKTKEILSGGQLGKLRYANCTVKTWRAKTYYERAAWRTMWATQGGGVLMNQATHHLDSLSWWMGEAKTVIGFCENLYHDMEVEDTGSAFIKFKSGATLNFMASTAIEGSLAPAYEFNGTDATLSFGMGGLVMKAKDAKEWTKVELAEDGDTSSIQLNAFLDCIVNDIPSPVPPEDGRRALEISLAIYRSSYLGRPVNLPLRKGQRVHGPRKAAKKK
;
A
#
# COMPACT_ATOMS: atom_id res chain seq x y z
N MET A 1 9.10 33.65 5.16
CA MET A 1 10.12 32.64 4.90
C MET A 1 10.15 32.43 3.38
N CYS A 2 11.20 32.92 2.71
CA CYS A 2 11.27 32.98 1.25
C CYS A 2 11.38 31.57 0.68
N LEU A 3 10.42 31.17 -0.15
CA LEU A 3 10.50 29.93 -0.93
C LEU A 3 11.69 30.09 -1.90
N ARG A 4 12.76 29.31 -1.72
CA ARG A 4 13.83 29.21 -2.73
C ARG A 4 13.18 28.75 -4.04
N LYS A 5 13.50 29.44 -5.14
CA LYS A 5 13.04 29.04 -6.47
C LYS A 5 13.56 27.64 -6.79
N ALA A 6 12.73 26.82 -7.45
CA ALA A 6 13.04 25.43 -7.79
C ALA A 6 14.32 25.23 -8.64
N GLU A 7 14.86 26.29 -9.20
CA GLU A 7 16.05 26.30 -10.05
C GLU A 7 17.38 26.27 -9.30
N ASP A 8 17.36 26.45 -7.96
CA ASP A 8 18.59 26.58 -7.12
C ASP A 8 18.77 25.41 -6.13
N MET A 9 18.02 24.32 -6.30
CA MET A 9 18.11 23.15 -5.43
C MET A 9 18.86 22.02 -6.14
N ASP A 10 19.92 21.50 -5.50
CA ASP A 10 20.58 20.29 -5.96
C ASP A 10 19.57 19.17 -6.13
N LYS A 11 19.59 18.49 -7.29
CA LYS A 11 18.72 17.36 -7.59
C LYS A 11 18.99 16.22 -6.60
N LEU A 12 17.93 15.58 -6.10
CA LEU A 12 18.08 14.39 -5.27
C LEU A 12 18.54 13.21 -6.14
N ARG A 13 19.59 12.54 -5.71
CA ARG A 13 20.20 11.38 -6.36
C ARG A 13 19.45 10.13 -5.96
N VAL A 14 18.74 9.53 -6.91
CA VAL A 14 17.79 8.43 -6.65
C VAL A 14 18.26 7.15 -7.34
N GLY A 15 18.25 6.05 -6.59
CA GLY A 15 18.44 4.70 -7.11
C GLY A 15 17.12 3.93 -7.20
N ILE A 16 17.03 2.99 -8.13
CA ILE A 16 15.88 2.09 -8.29
C ILE A 16 16.30 0.66 -7.99
N ILE A 17 15.51 -0.04 -7.18
CA ILE A 17 15.74 -1.45 -6.83
C ILE A 17 14.52 -2.28 -7.24
N GLY A 18 14.70 -3.14 -8.25
CA GLY A 18 13.65 -3.95 -8.87
C GLY A 18 12.92 -3.25 -10.00
N LEU A 19 12.75 -3.94 -11.13
CA LEU A 19 12.19 -3.40 -12.37
C LEU A 19 10.78 -3.88 -12.71
N GLY A 20 10.08 -4.62 -11.85
CA GLY A 20 8.68 -4.92 -12.09
C GLY A 20 7.87 -3.64 -12.35
N ARG A 21 7.21 -3.11 -11.34
CA ARG A 21 6.66 -1.73 -11.37
C ARG A 21 7.74 -0.65 -11.27
N GLY A 22 8.93 -1.02 -10.85
CA GLY A 22 10.06 -0.12 -10.72
C GLY A 22 10.49 0.56 -12.02
N ARG A 23 10.17 -0.03 -13.19
CA ARG A 23 10.41 0.61 -14.49
C ARG A 23 9.60 1.91 -14.65
N ASP A 24 8.37 1.92 -14.16
CA ASP A 24 7.53 3.12 -14.16
C ASP A 24 8.05 4.17 -13.17
N HIS A 25 8.55 3.75 -12.00
CA HIS A 25 9.21 4.64 -11.06
C HIS A 25 10.52 5.21 -11.63
N ALA A 26 11.35 4.37 -12.28
CA ALA A 26 12.60 4.81 -12.91
C ALA A 26 12.35 5.90 -13.96
N ARG A 27 11.32 5.72 -14.80
CA ARG A 27 10.92 6.74 -15.79
C ARG A 27 10.54 8.05 -15.12
N ARG A 28 9.69 8.02 -14.08
CA ARG A 28 9.29 9.24 -13.36
C ARG A 28 10.45 9.95 -12.67
N VAL A 29 11.40 9.18 -12.13
CA VAL A 29 12.62 9.75 -11.56
C VAL A 29 13.47 10.41 -12.65
N ALA A 30 13.65 9.76 -13.80
CA ALA A 30 14.44 10.29 -14.91
C ALA A 30 13.80 11.55 -15.54
N GLU A 31 12.47 11.61 -15.59
CA GLU A 31 11.71 12.74 -16.16
C GLU A 31 11.55 13.91 -15.14
N SER A 32 11.77 13.67 -13.86
CA SER A 32 11.61 14.70 -12.84
C SER A 32 12.76 15.71 -12.85
N PRO A 33 12.48 17.01 -12.95
CA PRO A 33 13.52 18.04 -12.84
C PRO A 33 14.19 18.09 -11.45
N ARG A 34 13.58 17.44 -10.44
CA ARG A 34 14.04 17.41 -9.04
C ARG A 34 14.94 16.22 -8.71
N CYS A 35 15.10 15.27 -9.65
CA CYS A 35 15.84 14.03 -9.44
C CYS A 35 16.98 13.87 -10.44
N GLU A 36 17.95 13.06 -10.03
CA GLU A 36 18.96 12.45 -10.87
C GLU A 36 18.86 10.93 -10.70
N LEU A 37 18.65 10.19 -11.79
CA LEU A 37 18.63 8.74 -11.77
C LEU A 37 20.06 8.21 -11.78
N VAL A 38 20.61 7.88 -10.61
CA VAL A 38 22.01 7.49 -10.46
C VAL A 38 22.23 6.02 -10.83
N GLY A 39 21.31 5.13 -10.47
CA GLY A 39 21.51 3.73 -10.79
C GLY A 39 20.26 2.88 -10.66
N ILE A 40 20.28 1.74 -11.36
CA ILE A 40 19.23 0.75 -11.38
C ILE A 40 19.79 -0.61 -10.97
N ALA A 41 19.15 -1.28 -10.03
CA ALA A 41 19.50 -2.63 -9.60
C ALA A 41 18.35 -3.60 -9.84
N ASP A 42 18.61 -4.71 -10.57
CA ASP A 42 17.66 -5.83 -10.73
C ASP A 42 18.43 -7.14 -10.86
N ILE A 43 17.86 -8.24 -10.33
CA ILE A 43 18.48 -9.58 -10.41
C ILE A 43 18.63 -10.07 -11.87
N VAL A 44 17.80 -9.54 -12.77
CA VAL A 44 17.93 -9.74 -14.22
C VAL A 44 18.82 -8.61 -14.76
N GLU A 45 20.11 -8.88 -14.84
CA GLU A 45 21.15 -7.89 -15.17
C GLU A 45 20.90 -7.20 -16.51
N GLU A 46 20.50 -7.96 -17.54
CA GLU A 46 20.17 -7.42 -18.86
C GLU A 46 18.98 -6.44 -18.82
N ALA A 47 18.01 -6.69 -17.91
CA ALA A 47 16.90 -5.77 -17.73
C ALA A 47 17.34 -4.46 -17.06
N ALA A 48 18.25 -4.55 -16.08
CA ALA A 48 18.84 -3.39 -15.42
C ALA A 48 19.68 -2.57 -16.39
N GLN A 49 20.52 -3.20 -17.19
CA GLN A 49 21.33 -2.56 -18.22
C GLN A 49 20.47 -1.81 -19.23
N LYS A 50 19.50 -2.53 -19.84
CA LYS A 50 18.60 -1.93 -20.84
C LYS A 50 17.82 -0.75 -20.28
N ALA A 51 17.31 -0.84 -19.05
CA ALA A 51 16.60 0.26 -18.43
C ALA A 51 17.52 1.45 -18.12
N ALA A 52 18.77 1.20 -17.72
CA ALA A 52 19.75 2.25 -17.47
C ALA A 52 20.12 3.01 -18.77
N GLU A 53 20.34 2.29 -19.86
CA GLU A 53 20.61 2.88 -21.17
C GLU A 53 19.42 3.73 -21.67
N GLU A 54 18.20 3.18 -21.63
CA GLU A 54 16.98 3.86 -22.10
C GLU A 54 16.68 5.14 -21.26
N LEU A 55 16.88 5.09 -19.96
CA LEU A 55 16.54 6.16 -19.02
C LEU A 55 17.74 7.05 -18.65
N LYS A 56 18.89 6.79 -19.26
CA LYS A 56 20.14 7.52 -19.03
C LYS A 56 20.58 7.54 -17.54
N ALA A 57 20.38 6.41 -16.85
CA ALA A 57 20.96 6.23 -15.51
C ALA A 57 22.48 6.13 -15.61
N GLN A 58 23.20 6.59 -14.58
CA GLN A 58 24.66 6.59 -14.58
C GLN A 58 25.26 5.18 -14.53
N ALA A 59 24.55 4.22 -13.90
CA ALA A 59 25.02 2.84 -13.73
C ALA A 59 23.86 1.84 -13.58
N TYR A 60 24.20 0.56 -13.77
CA TYR A 60 23.30 -0.56 -13.46
C TYR A 60 24.02 -1.62 -12.63
N TYR A 61 23.25 -2.42 -11.90
CA TYR A 61 23.78 -3.43 -10.98
C TYR A 61 22.86 -4.65 -10.94
N LYS A 62 23.45 -5.83 -10.78
CA LYS A 62 22.71 -7.07 -10.53
C LYS A 62 22.25 -7.20 -9.08
N ASP A 63 23.04 -6.72 -8.13
CA ASP A 63 22.76 -6.75 -6.70
C ASP A 63 22.63 -5.31 -6.16
N TYR A 64 21.51 -5.00 -5.52
CA TYR A 64 21.27 -3.69 -4.90
C TYR A 64 22.35 -3.27 -3.90
N ARG A 65 23.05 -4.24 -3.27
CA ARG A 65 24.16 -3.95 -2.36
C ARG A 65 25.35 -3.31 -3.08
N GLN A 66 25.53 -3.60 -4.37
CA GLN A 66 26.53 -2.93 -5.19
C GLN A 66 26.12 -1.47 -5.44
N LEU A 67 24.83 -1.24 -5.73
CA LEU A 67 24.29 0.12 -5.84
C LEU A 67 24.50 0.91 -4.54
N LEU A 68 24.25 0.32 -3.37
CA LEU A 68 24.50 0.97 -2.07
C LEU A 68 26.00 1.27 -1.84
N LYS A 69 26.88 0.35 -2.21
CA LYS A 69 28.34 0.52 -2.07
C LYS A 69 28.94 1.57 -3.02
N ALA A 70 28.37 1.73 -4.21
CA ALA A 70 28.80 2.76 -5.14
C ALA A 70 28.63 4.17 -4.56
N GLY A 71 27.74 4.33 -3.58
CA GLY A 71 27.49 5.58 -2.88
C GLY A 71 26.81 6.60 -3.78
N ASN A 72 26.90 7.88 -3.36
CA ASN A 72 26.36 9.00 -4.14
C ASN A 72 24.84 8.95 -4.33
N LEU A 73 24.10 8.43 -3.33
CA LEU A 73 22.63 8.36 -3.30
C LEU A 73 22.07 9.14 -2.11
N ASP A 74 20.94 9.78 -2.32
CA ASP A 74 20.13 10.40 -1.26
C ASP A 74 18.91 9.55 -0.93
N ALA A 75 18.35 8.87 -1.94
CA ALA A 75 17.14 8.07 -1.79
C ALA A 75 17.12 6.86 -2.73
N VAL A 76 16.26 5.90 -2.40
CA VAL A 76 15.96 4.75 -3.27
C VAL A 76 14.47 4.52 -3.38
N VAL A 77 14.05 3.97 -4.52
CA VAL A 77 12.71 3.40 -4.72
C VAL A 77 12.84 1.88 -4.79
N ILE A 78 12.12 1.16 -3.95
CA ILE A 78 12.13 -0.30 -3.87
C ILE A 78 10.83 -0.84 -4.45
N SER A 79 10.94 -1.67 -5.50
CA SER A 79 9.81 -2.27 -6.22
C SER A 79 10.10 -3.72 -6.59
N THR A 80 10.44 -4.50 -5.60
CA THR A 80 10.77 -5.93 -5.67
C THR A 80 9.56 -6.79 -5.26
N PRO A 81 9.66 -8.13 -5.24
CA PRO A 81 8.68 -8.98 -4.56
C PRO A 81 8.55 -8.66 -3.06
N ASN A 82 7.34 -8.81 -2.51
CA ASN A 82 6.96 -8.31 -1.18
C ASN A 82 7.91 -8.73 -0.04
N HIS A 83 8.39 -9.99 -0.04
CA HIS A 83 9.29 -10.50 1.02
C HIS A 83 10.66 -9.81 1.07
N LEU A 84 11.03 -9.09 0.00
CA LEU A 84 12.28 -8.33 -0.09
C LEU A 84 12.13 -6.88 0.37
N HIS A 85 10.90 -6.36 0.51
CA HIS A 85 10.68 -4.98 0.89
C HIS A 85 11.28 -4.64 2.25
N ALA A 86 11.08 -5.49 3.26
CA ALA A 86 11.59 -5.24 4.59
C ALA A 86 13.12 -5.25 4.67
N PRO A 87 13.83 -6.33 4.29
CA PRO A 87 15.29 -6.35 4.37
C PRO A 87 15.94 -5.24 3.57
N MET A 88 15.46 -4.97 2.34
CA MET A 88 16.03 -3.92 1.50
C MET A 88 15.78 -2.51 2.07
N SER A 89 14.57 -2.23 2.57
CA SER A 89 14.27 -0.95 3.22
C SER A 89 15.15 -0.71 4.45
N ILE A 90 15.34 -1.73 5.28
CA ILE A 90 16.17 -1.67 6.48
C ILE A 90 17.64 -1.41 6.11
N ASP A 91 18.18 -2.13 5.12
CA ASP A 91 19.55 -1.97 4.66
C ASP A 91 19.78 -0.58 4.08
N CYS A 92 18.87 -0.08 3.23
CA CYS A 92 18.95 1.25 2.66
C CYS A 92 18.91 2.35 3.74
N MET A 93 17.99 2.26 4.71
CA MET A 93 17.93 3.23 5.80
C MET A 93 19.17 3.19 6.70
N LYS A 94 19.75 2.02 6.96
CA LYS A 94 21.03 1.87 7.68
C LYS A 94 22.19 2.44 6.90
N ALA A 95 22.17 2.40 5.58
CA ALA A 95 23.13 3.05 4.70
C ALA A 95 22.93 4.58 4.60
N GLY A 96 21.95 5.13 5.30
CA GLY A 96 21.70 6.57 5.35
C GLY A 96 20.75 7.09 4.28
N LEU A 97 20.08 6.23 3.53
CA LEU A 97 19.20 6.61 2.42
C LEU A 97 17.75 6.77 2.85
N HIS A 98 17.04 7.70 2.23
CA HIS A 98 15.58 7.79 2.29
C HIS A 98 14.95 6.73 1.38
N VAL A 99 13.78 6.21 1.74
CA VAL A 99 13.17 5.06 1.06
C VAL A 99 11.74 5.33 0.65
N LEU A 100 11.43 5.14 -0.63
CA LEU A 100 10.09 4.89 -1.12
C LEU A 100 9.97 3.39 -1.42
N VAL A 101 9.09 2.68 -0.72
CA VAL A 101 8.89 1.23 -0.91
C VAL A 101 7.49 0.94 -1.44
N GLU A 102 7.39 0.08 -2.43
CA GLU A 102 6.09 -0.40 -2.92
C GLU A 102 5.30 -1.13 -1.83
N LYS A 103 4.02 -1.16 -2.04
CA LYS A 103 3.08 -1.85 -1.14
C LYS A 103 3.00 -3.37 -1.43
N PRO A 104 2.70 -4.18 -0.42
CA PRO A 104 2.63 -3.86 1.01
C PRO A 104 4.02 -3.56 1.56
N MET A 105 4.09 -2.87 2.69
CA MET A 105 5.38 -2.50 3.31
C MET A 105 6.29 -3.72 3.59
N CYS A 106 5.70 -4.86 3.96
CA CYS A 106 6.35 -6.13 4.26
C CYS A 106 5.30 -7.24 4.45
N ASN A 107 5.73 -8.44 4.82
CA ASN A 107 4.84 -9.61 4.97
C ASN A 107 4.46 -9.94 6.41
N THR A 108 5.20 -9.48 7.41
CA THR A 108 4.99 -9.86 8.81
C THR A 108 5.00 -8.66 9.77
N MET A 109 4.32 -8.81 10.92
CA MET A 109 4.36 -7.78 11.97
C MET A 109 5.77 -7.55 12.52
N GLY A 110 6.59 -8.59 12.60
CA GLY A 110 7.97 -8.47 13.05
C GLY A 110 8.82 -7.60 12.16
N GLU A 111 8.68 -7.76 10.85
CA GLU A 111 9.32 -6.91 9.82
C GLU A 111 8.79 -5.48 9.89
N ALA A 112 7.47 -5.30 10.01
CA ALA A 112 6.87 -3.97 10.13
C ALA A 112 7.40 -3.21 11.36
N ASP A 113 7.46 -3.87 12.50
CA ASP A 113 8.03 -3.30 13.72
C ASP A 113 9.52 -2.93 13.57
N GLU A 114 10.29 -3.73 12.83
CA GLU A 114 11.71 -3.43 12.58
C GLU A 114 11.88 -2.25 11.62
N ILE A 115 11.08 -2.16 10.57
CA ILE A 115 11.05 -1.00 9.66
C ILE A 115 10.76 0.28 10.44
N VAL A 116 9.70 0.29 11.27
CA VAL A 116 9.33 1.45 12.10
C VAL A 116 10.47 1.86 13.03
N ARG A 117 11.08 0.87 13.72
CA ARG A 117 12.24 1.15 14.61
C ARG A 117 13.44 1.68 13.85
N THR A 118 13.73 1.12 12.68
CA THR A 118 14.87 1.53 11.86
C THR A 118 14.68 2.94 11.33
N ALA A 119 13.51 3.28 10.79
CA ALA A 119 13.21 4.63 10.33
C ALA A 119 13.40 5.67 11.44
N LYS A 120 12.91 5.40 12.65
CA LYS A 120 13.07 6.26 13.83
C LYS A 120 14.54 6.42 14.24
N ARG A 121 15.29 5.31 14.30
CA ARG A 121 16.70 5.31 14.72
C ARG A 121 17.61 6.03 13.73
N THR A 122 17.41 5.80 12.44
CA THR A 122 18.23 6.39 11.39
C THR A 122 17.78 7.79 11.00
N LYS A 123 16.60 8.23 11.45
CA LYS A 123 15.94 9.48 11.05
C LYS A 123 15.77 9.60 9.54
N ARG A 124 15.65 8.48 8.83
CA ARG A 124 15.40 8.48 7.38
C ARG A 124 13.91 8.49 7.11
N LYS A 125 13.51 9.25 6.10
CA LYS A 125 12.14 9.28 5.62
C LYS A 125 11.84 7.96 4.91
N LEU A 126 10.74 7.32 5.27
CA LEU A 126 10.19 6.18 4.55
C LEU A 126 8.76 6.51 4.15
N LEU A 127 8.46 6.33 2.86
CA LEU A 127 7.13 6.47 2.30
C LEU A 127 6.71 5.16 1.65
N ILE A 128 5.47 4.72 1.94
CA ILE A 128 4.93 3.48 1.38
C ILE A 128 4.09 3.79 0.15
N GLY A 129 4.19 2.94 -0.87
CA GLY A 129 3.55 3.06 -2.18
C GLY A 129 2.02 2.99 -2.20
N TYR A 130 1.32 3.53 -1.21
CA TYR A 130 -0.13 3.60 -1.19
C TYR A 130 -0.65 4.78 -2.02
N ASN A 131 -0.44 4.73 -3.33
CA ASN A 131 -0.75 5.83 -4.25
C ASN A 131 -2.24 6.19 -4.35
N TYR A 132 -3.17 5.38 -3.86
CA TYR A 132 -4.59 5.72 -3.81
C TYR A 132 -4.88 6.92 -2.91
N ARG A 133 -4.04 7.18 -1.91
CA ARG A 133 -4.19 8.36 -1.04
C ARG A 133 -4.12 9.69 -1.79
N TRP A 134 -3.53 9.72 -2.99
CA TRP A 134 -3.46 10.93 -3.83
C TRP A 134 -4.59 11.08 -4.85
N ARG A 135 -5.52 10.11 -4.92
CA ARG A 135 -6.70 10.24 -5.76
C ARG A 135 -7.66 11.27 -5.17
N PRO A 136 -8.23 12.20 -5.98
CA PRO A 136 -9.13 13.24 -5.47
C PRO A 136 -10.30 12.71 -4.65
N ALA A 137 -10.94 11.63 -5.09
CA ALA A 137 -12.05 11.03 -4.35
C ALA A 137 -11.62 10.48 -2.97
N TYR A 138 -10.39 9.93 -2.85
CA TYR A 138 -9.87 9.42 -1.59
C TYR A 138 -9.51 10.57 -0.62
N GLN A 139 -8.91 11.66 -1.14
CA GLN A 139 -8.63 12.86 -0.37
C GLN A 139 -9.92 13.51 0.12
N LYS A 140 -10.91 13.65 -0.77
CA LYS A 140 -12.21 14.26 -0.43
C LYS A 140 -12.98 13.42 0.59
N THR A 141 -12.92 12.09 0.46
CA THR A 141 -13.48 11.18 1.48
C THR A 141 -12.80 11.41 2.84
N LYS A 142 -11.47 11.56 2.88
CA LYS A 142 -10.73 11.87 4.11
C LYS A 142 -11.15 13.21 4.71
N GLU A 143 -11.27 14.25 3.90
CA GLU A 143 -11.72 15.59 4.31
C GLU A 143 -13.11 15.52 4.95
N ILE A 144 -14.09 14.90 4.27
CA ILE A 144 -15.48 14.76 4.73
C ILE A 144 -15.54 14.02 6.07
N LEU A 145 -14.86 12.85 6.17
CA LEU A 145 -14.87 12.04 7.39
C LEU A 145 -14.16 12.74 8.55
N SER A 146 -13.01 13.40 8.29
CA SER A 146 -12.26 14.12 9.32
C SER A 146 -12.92 15.42 9.74
N GLY A 147 -13.63 16.07 8.82
CA GLY A 147 -14.41 17.30 9.07
C GLY A 147 -15.71 17.05 9.82
N GLY A 148 -16.04 15.78 10.16
CA GLY A 148 -17.23 15.46 10.93
C GLY A 148 -18.55 15.64 10.19
N GLN A 149 -18.54 15.78 8.86
CA GLN A 149 -19.74 16.06 8.07
C GLN A 149 -20.78 14.90 8.10
N LEU A 150 -20.35 13.69 8.47
CA LEU A 150 -21.24 12.55 8.67
C LEU A 150 -21.76 12.44 10.12
N GLY A 151 -21.33 13.33 11.02
CA GLY A 151 -21.52 13.13 12.44
C GLY A 151 -20.70 11.95 12.98
N LYS A 152 -21.22 11.22 13.95
CA LYS A 152 -20.55 10.03 14.47
C LYS A 152 -20.69 8.86 13.49
N LEU A 153 -19.57 8.39 12.93
CA LEU A 153 -19.56 7.22 12.05
C LEU A 153 -20.02 5.96 12.81
N ARG A 154 -20.99 5.24 12.24
CA ARG A 154 -21.56 4.02 12.81
C ARG A 154 -21.16 2.76 12.06
N TYR A 155 -21.30 2.80 10.74
CA TYR A 155 -21.13 1.65 9.88
C TYR A 155 -20.46 2.05 8.57
N ALA A 156 -19.64 1.18 8.03
CA ALA A 156 -19.09 1.30 6.69
C ALA A 156 -19.18 -0.04 5.95
N ASN A 157 -19.20 0.03 4.63
CA ASN A 157 -19.10 -1.13 3.75
C ASN A 157 -18.00 -0.86 2.71
N CYS A 158 -17.22 -1.89 2.38
CA CYS A 158 -16.24 -1.82 1.31
C CYS A 158 -16.21 -3.14 0.54
N THR A 159 -16.40 -3.06 -0.76
CA THR A 159 -16.35 -4.22 -1.66
C THR A 159 -15.32 -3.96 -2.75
N VAL A 160 -14.33 -4.88 -2.89
CA VAL A 160 -13.25 -4.82 -3.87
C VAL A 160 -13.33 -6.06 -4.76
N LYS A 161 -13.83 -5.90 -5.97
CA LYS A 161 -13.88 -6.96 -6.97
C LYS A 161 -12.89 -6.63 -8.08
N THR A 162 -11.89 -7.46 -8.25
CA THR A 162 -10.85 -7.26 -9.26
C THR A 162 -10.53 -8.61 -9.90
N TRP A 163 -11.09 -8.87 -11.08
CA TRP A 163 -10.77 -10.10 -11.79
C TRP A 163 -9.29 -10.20 -12.14
N ARG A 164 -8.70 -11.38 -11.91
CA ARG A 164 -7.37 -11.76 -12.39
C ARG A 164 -7.46 -13.09 -13.09
N ALA A 165 -7.07 -13.11 -14.37
CA ALA A 165 -6.96 -14.37 -15.11
C ALA A 165 -5.80 -15.22 -14.55
N LYS A 166 -5.82 -16.53 -14.78
CA LYS A 166 -4.76 -17.45 -14.34
C LYS A 166 -3.37 -17.02 -14.82
N THR A 167 -3.28 -16.49 -16.04
CA THR A 167 -2.04 -15.97 -16.64
C THR A 167 -1.37 -14.85 -15.84
N TYR A 168 -2.13 -14.10 -15.02
CA TYR A 168 -1.56 -13.09 -14.12
C TYR A 168 -0.67 -13.72 -13.05
N TYR A 169 -1.05 -14.88 -12.55
CA TYR A 169 -0.30 -15.63 -11.54
C TYR A 169 0.81 -16.46 -12.16
N GLU A 170 0.58 -17.09 -13.31
CA GLU A 170 1.56 -17.88 -14.05
C GLU A 170 2.80 -17.07 -14.44
N ARG A 171 2.62 -15.80 -14.86
CA ARG A 171 3.72 -14.88 -15.21
C ARG A 171 4.61 -14.50 -14.01
N ALA A 172 4.17 -14.75 -12.78
CA ALA A 172 4.91 -14.37 -11.59
C ALA A 172 4.53 -15.27 -10.41
N ALA A 173 5.08 -16.49 -10.42
CA ALA A 173 4.78 -17.55 -9.45
C ALA A 173 4.95 -17.12 -7.98
N TRP A 174 5.84 -16.15 -7.70
CA TRP A 174 6.00 -15.60 -6.36
C TRP A 174 4.71 -15.02 -5.78
N ARG A 175 3.71 -14.66 -6.63
CA ARG A 175 2.40 -14.14 -6.21
C ARG A 175 1.46 -15.18 -5.65
N THR A 176 1.77 -16.45 -5.79
CA THR A 176 0.90 -17.57 -5.37
C THR A 176 1.30 -18.18 -4.04
N MET A 177 2.44 -17.75 -3.46
CA MET A 177 3.05 -18.38 -2.31
C MET A 177 3.07 -17.48 -1.06
N TRP A 178 2.75 -18.05 0.10
CA TRP A 178 2.85 -17.34 1.39
C TRP A 178 4.25 -16.84 1.67
N ALA A 179 5.27 -17.61 1.33
CA ALA A 179 6.66 -17.27 1.62
C ALA A 179 7.12 -15.98 0.94
N THR A 180 6.62 -15.71 -0.25
CA THR A 180 7.10 -14.59 -1.08
C THR A 180 6.14 -13.43 -1.15
N GLN A 181 4.84 -13.67 -1.32
CA GLN A 181 3.84 -12.62 -1.36
C GLN A 181 3.26 -12.27 0.01
N GLY A 182 3.25 -13.21 0.97
CA GLY A 182 2.70 -12.99 2.32
C GLY A 182 1.18 -13.07 2.41
N GLY A 183 0.50 -13.42 1.30
CA GLY A 183 -0.95 -13.52 1.18
C GLY A 183 -1.41 -13.21 -0.24
N GLY A 184 -2.68 -13.40 -0.54
CA GLY A 184 -3.26 -13.22 -1.87
C GLY A 184 -3.87 -11.84 -2.09
N VAL A 185 -5.20 -11.82 -2.33
CA VAL A 185 -5.93 -10.57 -2.62
C VAL A 185 -5.78 -9.52 -1.53
N LEU A 186 -5.75 -9.92 -0.27
CA LEU A 186 -5.65 -8.99 0.87
C LEU A 186 -4.29 -8.28 0.92
N MET A 187 -3.22 -8.96 0.52
CA MET A 187 -1.85 -8.39 0.51
C MET A 187 -1.49 -7.69 -0.80
N ASN A 188 -2.19 -7.97 -1.88
CA ASN A 188 -1.85 -7.38 -3.18
C ASN A 188 -2.87 -6.32 -3.63
N GLN A 189 -4.07 -6.70 -4.03
CA GLN A 189 -5.06 -5.76 -4.57
C GLN A 189 -5.74 -4.96 -3.44
N ALA A 190 -6.19 -5.65 -2.41
CA ALA A 190 -6.97 -5.05 -1.34
C ALA A 190 -6.15 -4.23 -0.33
N THR A 191 -4.82 -4.35 -0.31
CA THR A 191 -3.98 -3.61 0.65
C THR A 191 -4.11 -2.09 0.52
N HIS A 192 -4.32 -1.55 -0.70
CA HIS A 192 -4.61 -0.12 -0.90
C HIS A 192 -5.92 0.31 -0.21
N HIS A 193 -6.94 -0.56 -0.28
CA HIS A 193 -8.24 -0.30 0.31
C HIS A 193 -8.21 -0.41 1.84
N LEU A 194 -7.48 -1.40 2.37
CA LEU A 194 -7.28 -1.55 3.81
C LEU A 194 -6.46 -0.39 4.40
N ASP A 195 -5.46 0.10 3.66
CA ASP A 195 -4.75 1.32 4.01
C ASP A 195 -5.70 2.52 4.07
N SER A 196 -6.48 2.76 3.01
CA SER A 196 -7.42 3.87 2.95
C SER A 196 -8.47 3.79 4.07
N LEU A 197 -9.03 2.61 4.33
CA LEU A 197 -9.99 2.38 5.41
C LEU A 197 -9.38 2.66 6.79
N SER A 198 -8.13 2.23 7.03
CA SER A 198 -7.43 2.55 8.30
C SER A 198 -7.11 4.04 8.43
N TRP A 199 -6.80 4.71 7.33
CA TRP A 199 -6.55 6.15 7.27
C TRP A 199 -7.82 6.98 7.53
N TRP A 200 -8.96 6.51 7.04
CA TRP A 200 -10.27 7.15 7.19
C TRP A 200 -10.92 6.89 8.55
N MET A 201 -10.90 5.62 9.00
CA MET A 201 -11.66 5.18 10.17
C MET A 201 -10.83 5.03 11.45
N GLY A 202 -9.50 5.12 11.33
CA GLY A 202 -8.57 5.00 12.46
C GLY A 202 -8.21 3.56 12.80
N GLU A 203 -7.96 3.28 14.08
CA GLU A 203 -7.45 2.00 14.54
C GLU A 203 -8.54 0.93 14.67
N ALA A 204 -8.31 -0.22 14.06
CA ALA A 204 -9.13 -1.41 14.25
C ALA A 204 -8.94 -1.98 15.67
N LYS A 205 -10.01 -2.53 16.25
CA LYS A 205 -10.04 -3.13 17.59
C LYS A 205 -10.20 -4.63 17.54
N THR A 206 -11.13 -5.12 16.71
CA THR A 206 -11.47 -6.56 16.62
C THR A 206 -11.82 -6.89 15.18
N VAL A 207 -11.33 -8.02 14.70
CA VAL A 207 -11.57 -8.54 13.34
C VAL A 207 -12.11 -9.96 13.42
N ILE A 208 -13.16 -10.24 12.67
CA ILE A 208 -13.57 -11.61 12.32
C ILE A 208 -13.59 -11.71 10.80
N GLY A 209 -12.99 -12.77 10.23
CA GLY A 209 -12.87 -12.88 8.79
C GLY A 209 -12.66 -14.29 8.30
N PHE A 210 -12.85 -14.47 7.00
CA PHE A 210 -12.70 -15.71 6.24
C PHE A 210 -11.87 -15.45 5.00
N CYS A 211 -11.01 -16.41 4.64
CA CYS A 211 -10.15 -16.38 3.46
C CYS A 211 -10.29 -17.73 2.75
N GLU A 212 -10.54 -17.69 1.46
CA GLU A 212 -10.78 -18.86 0.64
C GLU A 212 -10.13 -18.72 -0.74
N ASN A 213 -9.88 -19.86 -1.39
CA ASN A 213 -9.63 -19.96 -2.82
C ASN A 213 -10.93 -20.45 -3.47
N LEU A 214 -11.57 -19.57 -4.22
CA LEU A 214 -12.84 -19.87 -4.89
C LEU A 214 -12.61 -20.25 -6.36
N TYR A 215 -11.53 -19.81 -6.97
CA TYR A 215 -11.27 -20.01 -8.39
C TYR A 215 -9.83 -20.41 -8.71
N HIS A 216 -8.82 -19.81 -8.04
CA HIS A 216 -7.43 -20.05 -8.38
C HIS A 216 -6.86 -21.20 -7.55
N ASP A 217 -6.04 -22.04 -8.20
CA ASP A 217 -5.26 -23.09 -7.51
C ASP A 217 -3.90 -22.50 -7.09
N MET A 218 -3.86 -21.95 -5.86
CA MET A 218 -2.67 -21.32 -5.29
C MET A 218 -2.67 -21.46 -3.76
N GLU A 219 -1.49 -21.27 -3.14
CA GLU A 219 -1.37 -21.37 -1.67
C GLU A 219 -2.11 -20.24 -0.94
N VAL A 220 -2.08 -19.03 -1.51
CA VAL A 220 -2.68 -17.84 -0.92
C VAL A 220 -4.12 -17.69 -1.38
N GLU A 221 -4.91 -16.90 -0.67
CA GLU A 221 -6.34 -16.72 -0.97
C GLU A 221 -6.57 -15.81 -2.19
N ASP A 222 -7.64 -16.10 -2.94
CA ASP A 222 -8.17 -15.20 -3.97
C ASP A 222 -9.38 -14.39 -3.49
N THR A 223 -9.95 -14.75 -2.34
CA THR A 223 -11.11 -14.10 -1.74
C THR A 223 -10.97 -14.00 -0.24
N GLY A 224 -11.21 -12.80 0.29
CA GLY A 224 -11.21 -12.50 1.72
C GLY A 224 -12.40 -11.64 2.11
N SER A 225 -13.05 -11.98 3.23
CA SER A 225 -14.15 -11.21 3.81
C SER A 225 -13.95 -11.00 5.29
N ALA A 226 -14.36 -9.85 5.83
CA ALA A 226 -14.22 -9.55 7.23
C ALA A 226 -15.28 -8.59 7.76
N PHE A 227 -15.63 -8.75 9.04
CA PHE A 227 -16.29 -7.74 9.83
C PHE A 227 -15.29 -7.16 10.84
N ILE A 228 -15.12 -5.84 10.81
CA ILE A 228 -14.07 -5.14 11.57
C ILE A 228 -14.73 -4.11 12.50
N LYS A 229 -14.39 -4.15 13.79
CA LYS A 229 -14.81 -3.13 14.76
C LYS A 229 -13.61 -2.21 15.02
N PHE A 230 -13.83 -0.89 14.91
CA PHE A 230 -12.83 0.14 15.18
C PHE A 230 -12.88 0.60 16.64
N LYS A 231 -11.79 1.23 17.11
CA LYS A 231 -11.74 1.83 18.46
C LYS A 231 -12.76 2.96 18.65
N SER A 232 -13.12 3.68 17.57
CA SER A 232 -14.18 4.69 17.56
C SER A 232 -15.58 4.14 17.87
N GLY A 233 -15.75 2.83 17.79
CA GLY A 233 -17.05 2.12 17.89
C GLY A 233 -17.69 1.84 16.55
N ALA A 234 -17.22 2.44 15.46
CA ALA A 234 -17.70 2.17 14.12
C ALA A 234 -17.37 0.72 13.70
N THR A 235 -18.17 0.17 12.79
CA THR A 235 -17.98 -1.16 12.23
C THR A 235 -17.86 -1.10 10.72
N LEU A 236 -17.14 -2.05 10.13
CA LEU A 236 -16.91 -2.17 8.69
C LEU A 236 -17.20 -3.59 8.24
N ASN A 237 -18.02 -3.74 7.21
CA ASN A 237 -18.10 -4.95 6.41
C ASN A 237 -17.13 -4.81 5.22
N PHE A 238 -16.23 -5.77 5.06
CA PHE A 238 -15.19 -5.74 4.04
C PHE A 238 -15.17 -7.03 3.23
N MET A 239 -15.05 -6.91 1.91
CA MET A 239 -14.88 -8.05 1.01
C MET A 239 -13.94 -7.68 -0.13
N ALA A 240 -13.02 -8.59 -0.45
CA ALA A 240 -12.13 -8.48 -1.60
C ALA A 240 -12.00 -9.81 -2.32
N SER A 241 -12.00 -9.80 -3.66
CA SER A 241 -11.84 -11.01 -4.47
C SER A 241 -11.17 -10.71 -5.82
N THR A 242 -10.31 -11.63 -6.26
CA THR A 242 -9.78 -11.69 -7.61
C THR A 242 -10.43 -12.80 -8.46
N ALA A 243 -11.39 -13.51 -7.88
CA ALA A 243 -12.10 -14.63 -8.49
C ALA A 243 -13.45 -14.24 -9.13
N ILE A 244 -13.81 -12.94 -9.11
CA ILE A 244 -15.11 -12.46 -9.62
C ILE A 244 -14.90 -11.76 -10.94
N GLU A 245 -15.36 -12.38 -12.03
CA GLU A 245 -15.37 -11.80 -13.37
C GLU A 245 -16.39 -10.66 -13.48
N GLY A 246 -16.18 -9.72 -14.40
CA GLY A 246 -17.05 -8.55 -14.55
C GLY A 246 -16.89 -7.57 -13.38
N SER A 247 -15.65 -7.35 -12.94
CA SER A 247 -15.37 -6.48 -11.80
C SER A 247 -15.85 -5.06 -12.01
N LEU A 248 -16.63 -4.59 -11.06
CA LEU A 248 -17.00 -3.19 -10.94
C LEU A 248 -15.90 -2.43 -10.17
N ALA A 249 -15.89 -1.11 -10.32
CA ALA A 249 -15.06 -0.25 -9.48
C ALA A 249 -15.30 -0.58 -7.99
N PRO A 250 -14.29 -0.44 -7.12
CA PRO A 250 -14.48 -0.60 -5.70
C PRO A 250 -15.60 0.29 -5.19
N ALA A 251 -16.43 -0.25 -4.31
CA ALA A 251 -17.54 0.47 -3.71
C ALA A 251 -17.33 0.64 -2.21
N TYR A 252 -17.52 1.87 -1.74
CA TYR A 252 -17.48 2.22 -0.33
C TYR A 252 -18.77 2.92 0.07
N GLU A 253 -19.21 2.69 1.29
CA GLU A 253 -20.30 3.40 1.91
C GLU A 253 -19.97 3.68 3.37
N PHE A 254 -20.23 4.90 3.83
CA PHE A 254 -19.99 5.35 5.20
C PHE A 254 -21.27 5.95 5.76
N ASN A 255 -21.82 5.34 6.80
CA ASN A 255 -23.07 5.74 7.44
C ASN A 255 -22.79 6.37 8.80
N GLY A 256 -23.02 7.66 8.90
CA GLY A 256 -22.92 8.43 10.13
C GLY A 256 -24.27 8.67 10.81
N THR A 257 -24.27 9.52 11.82
CA THR A 257 -25.50 9.99 12.48
C THR A 257 -26.25 11.03 11.67
N ASP A 258 -25.53 11.81 10.86
CA ASP A 258 -26.05 13.05 10.22
C ASP A 258 -26.05 12.94 8.69
N ALA A 259 -25.24 12.06 8.10
CA ALA A 259 -25.21 11.83 6.66
C ALA A 259 -24.64 10.46 6.31
N THR A 260 -24.86 10.05 5.05
CA THR A 260 -24.24 8.90 4.39
C THR A 260 -23.40 9.38 3.22
N LEU A 261 -22.18 8.83 3.09
CA LEU A 261 -21.26 9.06 1.96
C LEU A 261 -21.15 7.76 1.18
N SER A 262 -21.29 7.80 -0.13
CA SER A 262 -21.10 6.66 -1.03
C SER A 262 -20.07 7.01 -2.11
N PHE A 263 -19.17 6.07 -2.37
CA PHE A 263 -18.09 6.21 -3.36
C PHE A 263 -17.98 4.94 -4.19
N GLY A 264 -18.13 5.06 -5.50
CA GLY A 264 -18.08 3.93 -6.43
C GLY A 264 -18.23 4.36 -7.89
N MET A 265 -18.91 3.55 -8.71
CA MET A 265 -19.09 3.83 -10.15
C MET A 265 -19.82 5.15 -10.43
N GLY A 266 -20.71 5.58 -9.55
CA GLY A 266 -21.42 6.87 -9.65
C GLY A 266 -20.60 8.08 -9.20
N GLY A 267 -19.34 7.90 -8.87
CA GLY A 267 -18.49 8.94 -8.27
C GLY A 267 -18.65 9.00 -6.76
N LEU A 268 -18.40 10.18 -6.19
CA LEU A 268 -18.57 10.45 -4.77
C LEU A 268 -19.88 11.21 -4.56
N VAL A 269 -20.80 10.65 -3.77
CA VAL A 269 -22.10 11.24 -3.49
C VAL A 269 -22.38 11.23 -1.99
N MET A 270 -23.08 12.24 -1.49
CA MET A 270 -23.45 12.36 -0.08
C MET A 270 -24.95 12.62 0.06
N LYS A 271 -25.56 12.06 1.11
CA LYS A 271 -26.94 12.30 1.46
C LYS A 271 -27.05 12.65 2.93
N ALA A 272 -27.50 13.86 3.24
CA ALA A 272 -27.81 14.27 4.60
C ALA A 272 -29.00 13.45 5.15
N LYS A 273 -29.09 13.30 6.47
CA LYS A 273 -30.08 12.45 7.16
C LYS A 273 -31.51 12.67 6.69
N ASP A 274 -31.94 13.92 6.60
CA ASP A 274 -33.33 14.27 6.27
C ASP A 274 -33.50 14.70 4.79
N ALA A 275 -32.44 14.61 3.98
CA ALA A 275 -32.51 14.93 2.56
C ALA A 275 -33.24 13.83 1.78
N LYS A 276 -34.00 14.22 0.73
CA LYS A 276 -34.65 13.27 -0.19
C LYS A 276 -33.65 12.72 -1.21
N GLU A 277 -32.73 13.54 -1.67
CA GLU A 277 -31.84 13.28 -2.81
C GLU A 277 -30.38 13.13 -2.38
N TRP A 278 -29.62 12.39 -3.18
CA TRP A 278 -28.17 12.33 -3.11
C TRP A 278 -27.56 13.56 -3.81
N THR A 279 -26.58 14.16 -3.18
CA THR A 279 -25.83 15.26 -3.76
C THR A 279 -24.47 14.77 -4.25
N LYS A 280 -24.13 15.08 -5.49
CA LYS A 280 -22.79 14.80 -6.03
C LYS A 280 -21.77 15.68 -5.30
N VAL A 281 -20.66 15.07 -4.91
CA VAL A 281 -19.51 15.77 -4.34
C VAL A 281 -18.54 16.09 -5.46
N GLU A 282 -18.26 17.37 -5.66
CA GLU A 282 -17.32 17.80 -6.69
C GLU A 282 -15.89 17.36 -6.33
N LEU A 283 -15.17 16.87 -7.33
CA LEU A 283 -13.81 16.37 -7.22
C LEU A 283 -12.90 17.16 -8.16
N ALA A 284 -11.66 17.34 -7.75
CA ALA A 284 -10.62 17.76 -8.67
C ALA A 284 -10.39 16.69 -9.76
N GLU A 285 -9.74 17.06 -10.84
CA GLU A 285 -9.36 16.12 -11.90
C GLU A 285 -8.34 15.10 -11.38
N ASP A 286 -8.45 13.86 -11.90
CA ASP A 286 -7.46 12.81 -11.60
C ASP A 286 -6.11 13.17 -12.26
N GLY A 287 -5.05 13.17 -11.44
CA GLY A 287 -3.67 13.33 -11.90
C GLY A 287 -2.90 12.01 -11.90
N ASP A 288 -1.65 12.03 -12.36
CA ASP A 288 -0.74 10.90 -12.17
C ASP A 288 -0.37 10.75 -10.69
N THR A 289 -1.13 9.92 -9.99
CA THR A 289 -0.97 9.68 -8.55
C THR A 289 0.43 9.19 -8.18
N SER A 290 1.14 8.53 -9.09
CA SER A 290 2.50 8.05 -8.84
C SER A 290 3.52 9.17 -8.94
N SER A 291 3.34 10.13 -9.84
CA SER A 291 4.14 11.36 -9.91
C SER A 291 3.87 12.26 -8.70
N ILE A 292 2.60 12.39 -8.28
CA ILE A 292 2.25 13.14 -7.06
C ILE A 292 2.91 12.48 -5.85
N GLN A 293 2.88 11.16 -5.74
CA GLN A 293 3.54 10.40 -4.67
C GLN A 293 5.05 10.62 -4.65
N LEU A 294 5.71 10.57 -5.81
CA LEU A 294 7.14 10.86 -5.90
C LEU A 294 7.45 12.27 -5.40
N ASN A 295 6.71 13.28 -5.87
CA ASN A 295 6.90 14.66 -5.42
C ASN A 295 6.69 14.81 -3.92
N ALA A 296 5.66 14.19 -3.33
CA ALA A 296 5.43 14.18 -1.90
C ALA A 296 6.58 13.52 -1.11
N PHE A 297 7.21 12.47 -1.66
CA PHE A 297 8.40 11.87 -1.08
C PHE A 297 9.61 12.81 -1.12
N LEU A 298 9.85 13.47 -2.27
CA LEU A 298 10.92 14.45 -2.40
C LEU A 298 10.72 15.64 -1.44
N ASP A 299 9.47 16.11 -1.29
CA ASP A 299 9.13 17.19 -0.35
C ASP A 299 9.45 16.82 1.09
N CYS A 300 9.20 15.56 1.49
CA CYS A 300 9.55 15.09 2.83
C CYS A 300 11.06 15.15 3.10
N ILE A 301 11.87 14.87 2.08
CA ILE A 301 13.32 14.88 2.20
C ILE A 301 13.84 16.32 2.26
N VAL A 302 13.46 17.12 1.26
CA VAL A 302 13.98 18.49 1.07
C VAL A 302 13.57 19.42 2.21
N ASN A 303 12.32 19.33 2.66
CA ASN A 303 11.78 20.21 3.69
C ASN A 303 11.86 19.61 5.11
N ASP A 304 12.45 18.44 5.25
CA ASP A 304 12.53 17.66 6.49
C ASP A 304 11.17 17.49 7.23
N ILE A 305 10.08 17.38 6.47
CA ILE A 305 8.73 17.18 7.01
C ILE A 305 8.40 15.68 7.18
N PRO A 306 7.41 15.32 8.01
CA PRO A 306 6.95 13.94 8.15
C PRO A 306 6.46 13.35 6.81
N SER A 307 6.68 12.05 6.62
CA SER A 307 6.11 11.33 5.48
C SER A 307 4.58 11.34 5.53
N PRO A 308 3.87 11.63 4.44
CA PRO A 308 2.40 11.56 4.40
C PRO A 308 1.86 10.12 4.45
N VAL A 309 2.70 9.14 4.20
CA VAL A 309 2.40 7.71 4.36
C VAL A 309 3.55 7.05 5.14
N PRO A 310 3.64 7.32 6.46
CA PRO A 310 4.73 6.84 7.29
C PRO A 310 4.65 5.33 7.53
N PRO A 311 5.74 4.69 7.98
CA PRO A 311 5.75 3.25 8.23
C PRO A 311 4.71 2.77 9.26
N GLU A 312 4.29 3.63 10.18
CA GLU A 312 3.21 3.34 11.14
C GLU A 312 1.88 3.09 10.43
N ASP A 313 1.60 3.80 9.35
CA ASP A 313 0.38 3.62 8.55
C ASP A 313 0.41 2.28 7.82
N GLY A 314 1.54 1.94 7.20
CA GLY A 314 1.71 0.64 6.57
C GLY A 314 1.61 -0.52 7.55
N ARG A 315 2.14 -0.33 8.75
CA ARG A 315 2.00 -1.29 9.84
C ARG A 315 0.54 -1.53 10.21
N ARG A 316 -0.27 -0.45 10.30
CA ARG A 316 -1.73 -0.56 10.60
C ARG A 316 -2.49 -1.28 9.49
N ALA A 317 -2.24 -0.93 8.23
CA ALA A 317 -2.88 -1.59 7.09
C ALA A 317 -2.53 -3.08 7.02
N LEU A 318 -1.24 -3.41 7.18
CA LEU A 318 -0.75 -4.78 7.24
C LEU A 318 -1.40 -5.56 8.39
N GLU A 319 -1.49 -4.96 9.58
CA GLU A 319 -2.07 -5.61 10.77
C GLU A 319 -3.52 -6.04 10.55
N ILE A 320 -4.31 -5.24 9.83
CA ILE A 320 -5.69 -5.61 9.46
C ILE A 320 -5.70 -6.84 8.56
N SER A 321 -4.87 -6.87 7.51
CA SER A 321 -4.75 -8.03 6.61
C SER A 321 -4.38 -9.30 7.38
N LEU A 322 -3.35 -9.20 8.23
CA LEU A 322 -2.87 -10.32 9.03
C LEU A 322 -3.90 -10.77 10.09
N ALA A 323 -4.70 -9.85 10.63
CA ALA A 323 -5.78 -10.18 11.56
C ALA A 323 -6.93 -10.93 10.86
N ILE A 324 -7.23 -10.61 9.60
CA ILE A 324 -8.21 -11.34 8.79
C ILE A 324 -7.72 -12.78 8.58
N TYR A 325 -6.46 -12.98 8.15
CA TYR A 325 -5.89 -14.31 8.01
C TYR A 325 -5.90 -15.10 9.32
N ARG A 326 -5.49 -14.45 10.42
CA ARG A 326 -5.47 -15.10 11.73
C ARG A 326 -6.86 -15.49 12.18
N SER A 327 -7.86 -14.63 11.98
CA SER A 327 -9.25 -14.93 12.32
C SER A 327 -9.79 -16.11 11.51
N SER A 328 -9.53 -16.11 10.19
CA SER A 328 -9.89 -17.23 9.31
C SER A 328 -9.23 -18.55 9.75
N TYR A 329 -7.94 -18.49 10.11
CA TYR A 329 -7.18 -19.65 10.59
C TYR A 329 -7.72 -20.21 11.92
N LEU A 330 -8.08 -19.32 12.84
CA LEU A 330 -8.56 -19.68 14.18
C LEU A 330 -10.06 -19.98 14.25
N GLY A 331 -10.85 -19.59 13.24
CA GLY A 331 -12.31 -19.70 13.23
C GLY A 331 -13.00 -18.83 14.31
N ARG A 332 -12.36 -17.73 14.76
CA ARG A 332 -12.88 -16.85 15.81
C ARG A 332 -12.40 -15.42 15.69
N PRO A 333 -13.07 -14.44 16.35
CA PRO A 333 -12.60 -13.05 16.38
C PRO A 333 -11.19 -12.92 16.94
N VAL A 334 -10.43 -11.94 16.40
CA VAL A 334 -9.08 -11.59 16.82
C VAL A 334 -9.06 -10.13 17.27
N ASN A 335 -8.52 -9.88 18.45
CA ASN A 335 -8.31 -8.53 18.96
C ASN A 335 -6.95 -7.97 18.52
N LEU A 336 -6.93 -6.67 18.25
CA LEU A 336 -5.75 -5.89 17.92
C LEU A 336 -5.25 -5.07 19.12
N PRO A 337 -3.96 -4.80 19.24
CA PRO A 337 -2.90 -5.15 18.28
C PRO A 337 -2.53 -6.64 18.31
N LEU A 338 -2.04 -7.14 17.17
CA LEU A 338 -1.48 -8.48 17.07
C LEU A 338 -0.17 -8.56 17.87
N ARG A 339 0.00 -9.63 18.65
CA ARG A 339 1.26 -9.86 19.39
C ARG A 339 2.35 -10.39 18.46
N LYS A 340 3.59 -9.97 18.70
CA LYS A 340 4.77 -10.45 17.97
C LYS A 340 4.83 -11.99 18.02
N GLY A 341 5.19 -12.62 16.89
CA GLY A 341 5.34 -14.08 16.79
C GLY A 341 4.03 -14.87 16.73
N GLN A 342 2.87 -14.22 16.74
CA GLN A 342 1.60 -14.92 16.53
C GLN A 342 1.52 -15.46 15.09
N ARG A 343 1.26 -16.78 14.96
CA ARG A 343 1.01 -17.41 13.67
C ARG A 343 -0.27 -16.82 13.06
N VAL A 344 -0.19 -16.27 11.88
CA VAL A 344 -1.32 -15.62 11.19
C VAL A 344 -2.00 -16.53 10.17
N HIS A 345 -1.28 -17.50 9.62
CA HIS A 345 -1.78 -18.52 8.70
C HIS A 345 -1.05 -19.85 8.95
N GLY A 346 -1.60 -20.93 8.44
CA GLY A 346 -0.94 -22.23 8.42
C GLY A 346 -1.50 -23.05 7.28
N PRO A 347 -0.81 -24.14 6.88
CA PRO A 347 -1.42 -25.09 5.99
C PRO A 347 -2.74 -25.50 6.63
N ARG A 348 -3.87 -25.30 5.93
CA ARG A 348 -5.11 -25.97 6.28
C ARG A 348 -4.77 -27.45 6.31
N LYS A 349 -5.02 -28.15 7.42
CA LYS A 349 -5.08 -29.60 7.40
C LYS A 349 -6.07 -29.93 6.30
N ALA A 350 -5.56 -30.50 5.19
CA ALA A 350 -6.42 -30.91 4.11
C ALA A 350 -7.60 -31.65 4.76
N ALA A 351 -8.81 -31.16 4.53
CA ALA A 351 -10.00 -31.86 4.96
C ALA A 351 -9.86 -33.24 4.34
N LYS A 352 -9.73 -34.29 5.15
CA LYS A 352 -9.74 -35.65 4.65
C LYS A 352 -11.02 -35.75 3.83
N LYS A 353 -10.90 -35.80 2.50
CA LYS A 353 -12.03 -36.15 1.64
C LYS A 353 -12.55 -37.49 2.17
N LYS A 354 -13.72 -37.46 2.80
CA LYS A 354 -14.50 -38.65 3.09
C LYS A 354 -15.16 -39.12 1.81
#